data_9401cc6ede42e8a64c51274af9804958
#
_entry.id   9401cc6ede42e8a64c51274af9804958
#
_cell.length_a   1.000
_cell.length_b   1.000
_cell.length_c   1.000
_cell.angle_alpha   90.00
_cell.angle_beta   90.00
_cell.angle_gamma   90.00
#
_symmetry.space_group_name_H-M   'P 1'
#
loop_
_entity.id
_entity.type
_entity.pdbx_description
1 polymer ?
#
loop_
_entity_poly.entity_id
_entity_poly.type
_entity_poly.pdbx_seq_one_letter_code
_entity_poly.pdbx_strand_id
1 'polypeptide(L)'
;MSDIKNIEQHYSLDERPFLEKVRGFCQLVDDRYSPYLTDFLNPREIQIVEGLAHYYNLKFFVSSTLESEEYGRVILAPEYYELDDDDFEIKRLEISYARQFNKLTHPKVLGALINQLGLDRQVFGDIILDEEGRVQFSIASHLASYAIMTITKIGNVSVTLKEVSKDDWISNQENYSQSFVLLSSMRLDNALATVLNLSRSNALKLIASGKVKLNYRQIEKANQTVMIGDMISVRGYGRFRLAQRDGFSKSGKAKIVIESLLRRRKK
;
A
#
# COMPACT_ATOMS: atom_id res chain seq x y z
N MET A 1 18.05 12.05 -25.01
CA MET A 1 16.62 12.49 -24.99
C MET A 1 15.65 11.48 -25.61
N SER A 2 16.06 10.58 -26.51
CA SER A 2 15.19 9.53 -27.11
C SER A 2 14.81 8.40 -26.15
N ASP A 3 15.69 8.02 -25.22
CA ASP A 3 15.49 6.85 -24.37
C ASP A 3 14.52 7.07 -23.23
N ILE A 4 14.38 8.30 -22.75
CA ILE A 4 13.45 8.66 -21.66
C ILE A 4 11.99 8.55 -22.14
N LYS A 5 11.69 8.93 -23.39
CA LYS A 5 10.36 8.76 -23.97
C LYS A 5 9.94 7.30 -24.09
N ASN A 6 10.90 6.38 -24.21
CA ASN A 6 10.63 4.94 -24.24
C ASN A 6 10.18 4.41 -22.86
N ILE A 7 10.75 4.92 -21.78
CA ILE A 7 10.33 4.54 -20.42
C ILE A 7 8.93 5.06 -20.10
N GLU A 8 8.63 6.31 -20.46
CA GLU A 8 7.33 6.94 -20.22
C GLU A 8 6.15 6.20 -20.89
N GLN A 9 6.39 5.46 -21.97
CA GLN A 9 5.37 4.67 -22.66
C GLN A 9 4.83 3.50 -21.82
N HIS A 10 5.61 3.03 -20.84
CA HIS A 10 5.24 1.93 -19.95
C HIS A 10 4.38 2.38 -18.75
N TYR A 11 4.22 3.69 -18.56
CA TYR A 11 3.47 4.27 -17.47
C TYR A 11 2.24 5.03 -17.96
N SER A 12 1.22 5.06 -17.14
CA SER A 12 -0.02 5.74 -17.49
C SER A 12 0.06 7.25 -17.28
N LEU A 13 -0.90 7.98 -17.86
CA LEU A 13 -0.94 9.44 -17.74
C LEU A 13 -1.06 9.93 -16.30
N ASP A 14 -1.77 9.20 -15.45
CA ASP A 14 -1.96 9.49 -14.02
C ASP A 14 -0.70 9.24 -13.18
N GLU A 15 0.26 8.44 -13.66
CA GLU A 15 1.54 8.19 -13.01
C GLU A 15 2.62 9.22 -13.39
N ARG A 16 2.42 10.01 -14.42
CA ARG A 16 3.42 11.00 -14.91
C ARG A 16 3.88 12.01 -13.87
N PRO A 17 3.00 12.60 -13.02
CA PRO A 17 3.47 13.53 -12.00
C PRO A 17 4.44 12.89 -11.00
N PHE A 18 4.20 11.62 -10.65
CA PHE A 18 5.10 10.87 -9.79
C PHE A 18 6.41 10.51 -10.48
N LEU A 19 6.37 10.12 -11.76
CA LEU A 19 7.56 9.89 -12.58
C LEU A 19 8.46 11.12 -12.64
N GLU A 20 7.90 12.31 -12.86
CA GLU A 20 8.66 13.57 -12.89
C GLU A 20 9.31 13.85 -11.51
N LYS A 21 8.58 13.59 -10.42
CA LYS A 21 9.11 13.73 -9.06
C LYS A 21 10.30 12.80 -8.83
N VAL A 22 10.18 11.51 -9.22
CA VAL A 22 11.27 10.51 -9.07
C VAL A 22 12.47 10.86 -9.93
N ARG A 23 12.26 11.38 -11.13
CA ARG A 23 13.32 11.88 -12.00
C ARG A 23 14.13 13.00 -11.33
N GLY A 24 13.42 13.94 -10.67
CA GLY A 24 14.08 14.96 -9.85
C GLY A 24 14.91 14.35 -8.73
N PHE A 25 14.46 13.28 -8.08
CA PHE A 25 15.24 12.57 -7.06
C PHE A 25 16.51 11.94 -7.65
N CYS A 26 16.40 11.23 -8.78
CA CYS A 26 17.56 10.64 -9.44
C CYS A 26 18.59 11.71 -9.85
N GLN A 27 18.14 12.84 -10.40
CA GLN A 27 19.00 13.96 -10.74
C GLN A 27 19.71 14.57 -9.52
N LEU A 28 18.98 14.71 -8.38
CA LEU A 28 19.59 15.19 -7.14
C LEU A 28 20.70 14.28 -6.62
N VAL A 29 20.51 12.95 -6.75
CA VAL A 29 21.54 11.97 -6.36
C VAL A 29 22.77 12.09 -7.26
N ASP A 30 22.56 12.22 -8.57
CA ASP A 30 23.63 12.36 -9.56
C ASP A 30 24.39 13.68 -9.37
N ASP A 31 23.69 14.82 -9.27
CA ASP A 31 24.27 16.14 -9.12
C ASP A 31 25.03 16.33 -7.80
N ARG A 32 24.49 15.79 -6.69
CA ARG A 32 25.08 15.96 -5.35
C ARG A 32 26.03 14.83 -4.96
N TYR A 33 26.01 13.74 -5.71
CA TYR A 33 26.74 12.52 -5.41
C TYR A 33 26.50 12.04 -3.96
N SER A 34 25.25 12.10 -3.52
CA SER A 34 24.80 11.74 -2.16
C SER A 34 23.47 10.98 -2.18
N PRO A 35 23.22 10.10 -1.20
CA PRO A 35 21.96 9.36 -1.14
C PRO A 35 20.73 10.27 -0.97
N TYR A 36 19.59 9.83 -1.48
CA TYR A 36 18.30 10.47 -1.31
C TYR A 36 17.30 9.48 -0.71
N LEU A 37 16.69 9.83 0.42
CA LEU A 37 15.67 9.06 1.09
C LEU A 37 14.28 9.61 0.76
N THR A 38 13.39 8.74 0.27
CA THR A 38 12.00 9.12 -0.06
C THR A 38 11.10 9.11 1.18
N ASP A 39 9.89 9.64 1.05
CA ASP A 39 8.78 9.30 1.94
C ASP A 39 8.37 7.83 1.76
N PHE A 40 7.35 7.37 2.56
CA PHE A 40 6.78 6.04 2.37
C PHE A 40 6.01 5.95 1.06
N LEU A 41 6.35 4.96 0.27
CA LEU A 41 5.82 4.68 -1.04
C LEU A 41 5.01 3.36 -1.01
N ASN A 42 3.95 3.29 -1.79
CA ASN A 42 3.24 2.04 -2.01
C ASN A 42 4.01 1.13 -2.99
N PRO A 43 3.68 -0.18 -3.11
CA PRO A 43 4.41 -1.10 -3.98
C PRO A 43 4.50 -0.67 -5.44
N ARG A 44 3.48 0.03 -5.98
CA ARG A 44 3.53 0.52 -7.36
C ARG A 44 4.49 1.69 -7.52
N GLU A 45 4.49 2.61 -6.58
CA GLU A 45 5.44 3.73 -6.54
C GLU A 45 6.89 3.23 -6.39
N ILE A 46 7.11 2.21 -5.53
CA ILE A 46 8.42 1.55 -5.38
C ILE A 46 8.90 0.97 -6.71
N GLN A 47 8.05 0.26 -7.46
CA GLN A 47 8.38 -0.25 -8.80
C GLN A 47 8.77 0.85 -9.80
N ILE A 48 8.10 2.00 -9.74
CA ILE A 48 8.42 3.15 -10.58
C ILE A 48 9.80 3.70 -10.23
N VAL A 49 10.10 3.84 -8.93
CA VAL A 49 11.42 4.31 -8.46
C VAL A 49 12.51 3.34 -8.87
N GLU A 50 12.30 2.03 -8.69
CA GLU A 50 13.24 0.98 -9.09
C GLU A 50 13.58 1.04 -10.58
N GLY A 51 12.54 1.15 -11.44
CA GLY A 51 12.72 1.25 -12.88
C GLY A 51 13.57 2.48 -13.30
N LEU A 52 13.36 3.63 -12.64
CA LEU A 52 14.15 4.83 -12.89
C LEU A 52 15.56 4.74 -12.29
N ALA A 53 15.71 4.15 -11.10
CA ALA A 53 17.03 3.93 -10.49
C ALA A 53 17.95 3.12 -11.41
N HIS A 54 17.43 2.03 -11.99
CA HIS A 54 18.17 1.23 -12.97
C HIS A 54 18.55 2.03 -14.23
N TYR A 55 17.65 2.89 -14.72
CA TYR A 55 17.95 3.74 -15.89
C TYR A 55 19.07 4.74 -15.62
N TYR A 56 19.10 5.31 -14.39
CA TYR A 56 20.13 6.27 -13.96
C TYR A 56 21.40 5.60 -13.40
N ASN A 57 21.48 4.26 -13.40
CA ASN A 57 22.57 3.49 -12.79
C ASN A 57 22.79 3.82 -11.30
N LEU A 58 21.72 4.04 -10.56
CA LEU A 58 21.76 4.28 -9.12
C LEU A 58 21.52 3.00 -8.33
N LYS A 59 22.13 2.89 -7.16
CA LYS A 59 21.75 1.88 -6.17
C LYS A 59 20.35 2.17 -5.65
N PHE A 60 19.61 1.10 -5.41
CA PHE A 60 18.23 1.13 -4.96
C PHE A 60 18.07 0.20 -3.76
N PHE A 61 17.56 0.75 -2.65
CA PHE A 61 17.26 -0.01 -1.44
C PHE A 61 15.86 0.34 -0.97
N VAL A 62 15.14 -0.64 -0.43
CA VAL A 62 13.76 -0.44 0.05
C VAL A 62 13.56 -1.08 1.42
N SER A 63 13.00 -0.32 2.37
CA SER A 63 12.81 -0.75 3.76
C SER A 63 11.77 -1.88 3.90
N SER A 64 10.76 -1.94 3.03
CA SER A 64 9.68 -2.94 3.11
C SER A 64 10.15 -4.38 2.89
N THR A 65 11.29 -4.61 2.23
CA THR A 65 11.87 -5.95 2.07
C THR A 65 12.45 -6.49 3.38
N LEU A 66 12.89 -5.60 4.25
CA LEU A 66 13.45 -5.97 5.55
C LEU A 66 12.36 -6.40 6.56
N GLU A 67 11.18 -5.78 6.46
CA GLU A 67 10.12 -5.87 7.45
C GLU A 67 8.84 -6.56 6.96
N SER A 68 8.81 -7.03 5.71
CA SER A 68 7.60 -7.60 5.06
C SER A 68 6.40 -6.64 5.12
N GLU A 69 6.64 -5.35 5.00
CA GLU A 69 5.64 -4.30 4.98
C GLU A 69 5.18 -3.99 3.55
N GLU A 70 3.98 -3.42 3.42
CA GLU A 70 3.43 -3.02 2.13
C GLU A 70 4.01 -1.67 1.67
N TYR A 71 4.09 -0.70 2.61
CA TYR A 71 4.67 0.62 2.35
C TYR A 71 6.14 0.65 2.79
N GLY A 72 7.02 1.15 1.93
CA GLY A 72 8.43 1.26 2.25
C GLY A 72 9.00 2.64 1.90
N ARG A 73 10.07 3.03 2.57
CA ARG A 73 10.91 4.15 2.15
C ARG A 73 12.00 3.62 1.24
N VAL A 74 12.37 4.40 0.24
CA VAL A 74 13.39 4.05 -0.74
C VAL A 74 14.59 4.96 -0.58
N ILE A 75 15.78 4.37 -0.60
CA ILE A 75 17.05 5.09 -0.74
C ILE A 75 17.54 4.90 -2.16
N LEU A 76 17.70 6.02 -2.88
CA LEU A 76 18.44 6.11 -4.13
C LEU A 76 19.84 6.59 -3.81
N ALA A 77 20.87 5.90 -4.30
CA ALA A 77 22.23 6.21 -3.89
C ALA A 77 23.26 6.01 -5.03
N PRO A 78 24.40 6.72 -4.96
CA PRO A 78 25.54 6.48 -5.83
C PRO A 78 26.18 5.11 -5.57
N GLU A 79 27.03 4.66 -6.48
CA GLU A 79 27.70 3.36 -6.44
C GLU A 79 28.49 3.08 -5.14
N TYR A 80 29.12 4.13 -4.56
CA TYR A 80 29.96 3.99 -3.35
C TYR A 80 29.18 3.73 -2.07
N TYR A 81 27.86 4.01 -2.04
CA TYR A 81 27.05 4.00 -0.83
C TYR A 81 26.86 2.57 -0.30
N GLU A 82 27.05 2.40 0.99
CA GLU A 82 26.75 1.18 1.74
C GLU A 82 25.58 1.44 2.68
N LEU A 83 24.58 0.57 2.65
CA LEU A 83 23.36 0.71 3.40
C LEU A 83 23.56 0.33 4.89
N ASP A 84 23.08 1.20 5.78
CA ASP A 84 22.72 0.86 7.16
C ASP A 84 21.19 0.88 7.28
N ASP A 85 20.62 -0.08 8.02
CA ASP A 85 19.17 -0.17 8.23
C ASP A 85 18.58 1.11 8.85
N ASP A 86 19.35 1.80 9.68
CA ASP A 86 18.92 3.05 10.32
C ASP A 86 18.85 4.23 9.34
N ASP A 87 19.45 4.12 8.15
CA ASP A 87 19.41 5.14 7.10
C ASP A 87 18.00 5.32 6.52
N PHE A 88 17.11 4.34 6.69
CA PHE A 88 15.70 4.52 6.32
C PHE A 88 14.94 5.48 7.22
N GLU A 89 15.51 5.89 8.35
CA GLU A 89 14.92 6.84 9.30
C GLU A 89 13.47 6.49 9.65
N ILE A 90 13.21 5.25 10.01
CA ILE A 90 11.89 4.75 10.40
C ILE A 90 11.86 4.49 11.90
N LYS A 91 10.81 4.98 12.56
CA LYS A 91 10.45 4.61 13.93
C LYS A 91 9.11 3.87 13.91
N ARG A 92 8.96 2.90 14.82
CA ARG A 92 7.69 2.24 15.03
C ARG A 92 7.11 2.66 16.38
N LEU A 93 5.85 3.06 16.35
CA LEU A 93 5.10 3.48 17.53
C LEU A 93 3.98 2.49 17.82
N GLU A 94 3.85 2.10 19.10
CA GLU A 94 2.72 1.31 19.58
C GLU A 94 1.68 2.22 20.23
N ILE A 95 0.41 1.97 19.91
CA ILE A 95 -0.75 2.66 20.49
C ILE A 95 -1.28 1.84 21.65
N SER A 96 -1.08 2.33 22.87
CA SER A 96 -1.60 1.74 24.09
C SER A 96 -2.97 2.30 24.42
N TYR A 97 -3.95 1.43 24.70
CA TYR A 97 -5.33 1.80 25.03
C TYR A 97 -6.03 0.67 25.81
N ALA A 98 -7.18 0.95 26.40
CA ALA A 98 -7.98 -0.02 27.15
C ALA A 98 -8.65 -1.02 26.19
N ARG A 99 -7.92 -2.06 25.74
CA ARG A 99 -8.34 -3.08 24.77
C ARG A 99 -9.57 -3.88 25.21
N GLN A 100 -9.75 -4.05 26.50
CA GLN A 100 -10.91 -4.78 27.06
C GLN A 100 -12.25 -4.11 26.71
N PHE A 101 -12.28 -2.79 26.57
CA PHE A 101 -13.51 -2.02 26.35
C PHE A 101 -13.60 -1.38 24.97
N ASN A 102 -12.49 -1.36 24.23
CA ASN A 102 -12.41 -0.63 22.99
C ASN A 102 -11.77 -1.47 21.88
N LYS A 103 -12.21 -1.23 20.66
CA LYS A 103 -11.58 -1.81 19.47
C LYS A 103 -11.19 -0.70 18.48
N LEU A 104 -9.91 -0.54 18.26
CA LEU A 104 -9.39 0.28 17.19
C LEU A 104 -9.48 -0.48 15.87
N THR A 105 -9.54 0.24 14.78
CA THR A 105 -9.51 -0.30 13.42
C THR A 105 -8.57 0.52 12.56
N HIS A 106 -7.95 -0.09 11.58
CA HIS A 106 -7.03 0.58 10.66
C HIS A 106 -7.56 1.94 10.15
N PRO A 107 -8.82 2.09 9.64
CA PRO A 107 -9.30 3.39 9.19
C PRO A 107 -9.45 4.43 10.29
N LYS A 108 -9.78 4.03 11.53
CA LYS A 108 -9.87 4.96 12.66
C LYS A 108 -8.49 5.47 13.06
N VAL A 109 -7.49 4.58 13.09
CA VAL A 109 -6.11 4.95 13.39
C VAL A 109 -5.57 5.87 12.31
N LEU A 110 -5.63 5.47 11.04
CA LEU A 110 -5.15 6.29 9.92
C LEU A 110 -5.81 7.66 9.88
N GLY A 111 -7.14 7.70 10.05
CA GLY A 111 -7.87 8.97 10.06
C GLY A 111 -7.44 9.89 11.22
N ALA A 112 -7.16 9.33 12.41
CA ALA A 112 -6.67 10.11 13.54
C ALA A 112 -5.25 10.65 13.30
N LEU A 113 -4.33 9.82 12.79
CA LEU A 113 -2.96 10.21 12.47
C LEU A 113 -2.94 11.38 11.47
N ILE A 114 -3.64 11.25 10.33
CA ILE A 114 -3.67 12.29 9.31
C ILE A 114 -4.32 13.59 9.84
N ASN A 115 -5.51 13.48 10.45
CA ASN A 115 -6.29 14.67 10.81
C ASN A 115 -5.72 15.41 12.02
N GLN A 116 -5.21 14.71 13.05
CA GLN A 116 -4.72 15.35 14.26
C GLN A 116 -3.30 15.89 14.10
N LEU A 117 -2.46 15.21 13.32
CA LEU A 117 -1.11 15.68 13.05
C LEU A 117 -1.06 16.71 11.91
N GLY A 118 -2.10 16.77 11.07
CA GLY A 118 -2.11 17.62 9.88
C GLY A 118 -1.04 17.21 8.85
N LEU A 119 -0.66 15.94 8.84
CA LEU A 119 0.41 15.42 7.99
C LEU A 119 -0.15 14.58 6.83
N ASP A 120 0.62 14.52 5.76
CA ASP A 120 0.29 13.70 4.60
C ASP A 120 0.42 12.20 4.91
N ARG A 121 -0.31 11.35 4.16
CA ARG A 121 -0.25 9.90 4.28
C ARG A 121 1.18 9.35 4.07
N GLN A 122 1.97 10.03 3.27
CA GLN A 122 3.30 9.59 2.84
C GLN A 122 4.36 9.57 3.95
N VAL A 123 4.09 10.20 5.09
CA VAL A 123 5.02 10.15 6.24
C VAL A 123 4.79 8.94 7.15
N PHE A 124 3.77 8.13 6.86
CA PHE A 124 3.42 6.92 7.60
C PHE A 124 3.61 5.67 6.73
N GLY A 125 4.20 4.65 7.30
CA GLY A 125 4.22 3.29 6.75
C GLY A 125 2.94 2.51 7.07
N ASP A 126 3.09 1.21 7.29
CA ASP A 126 1.96 0.35 7.62
C ASP A 126 1.42 0.59 9.02
N ILE A 127 0.11 0.40 9.14
CA ILE A 127 -0.60 0.32 10.43
C ILE A 127 -0.98 -1.12 10.62
N ILE A 128 -0.39 -1.78 11.60
CA ILE A 128 -0.55 -3.20 11.87
C ILE A 128 -1.42 -3.38 13.10
N LEU A 129 -2.40 -4.25 13.01
CA LEU A 129 -3.26 -4.66 14.11
C LEU A 129 -3.20 -6.17 14.22
N ASP A 130 -2.79 -6.68 15.38
CA ASP A 130 -2.82 -8.12 15.64
C ASP A 130 -4.18 -8.59 16.20
N GLU A 131 -4.28 -9.91 16.40
CA GLU A 131 -5.50 -10.55 16.93
C GLU A 131 -5.78 -10.19 18.39
N GLU A 132 -4.74 -9.83 19.15
CA GLU A 132 -4.84 -9.41 20.56
C GLU A 132 -5.24 -7.93 20.69
N GLY A 133 -5.35 -7.23 19.56
CA GLY A 133 -5.71 -5.82 19.52
C GLY A 133 -4.53 -4.87 19.80
N ARG A 134 -3.27 -5.34 19.72
CA ARG A 134 -2.12 -4.42 19.68
C ARG A 134 -2.18 -3.65 18.38
N VAL A 135 -1.74 -2.41 18.42
CA VAL A 135 -1.71 -1.54 17.24
C VAL A 135 -0.35 -0.88 17.18
N GLN A 136 0.35 -1.10 16.08
CA GLN A 136 1.62 -0.43 15.79
C GLN A 136 1.54 0.25 14.43
N PHE A 137 2.34 1.28 14.23
CA PHE A 137 2.50 1.91 12.92
C PHE A 137 3.90 2.46 12.73
N SER A 138 4.37 2.45 11.50
CA SER A 138 5.66 3.02 11.10
C SER A 138 5.49 4.50 10.73
N ILE A 139 6.47 5.32 11.13
CA ILE A 139 6.49 6.77 10.88
C ILE A 139 7.92 7.22 10.57
N ALA A 140 8.08 8.29 9.79
CA ALA A 140 9.36 8.94 9.61
C ALA A 140 9.94 9.41 10.96
N SER A 141 11.19 9.08 11.25
CA SER A 141 11.79 9.20 12.60
C SER A 141 11.70 10.60 13.18
N HIS A 142 11.90 11.64 12.36
CA HIS A 142 11.83 13.05 12.78
C HIS A 142 10.43 13.49 13.24
N LEU A 143 9.37 12.75 12.92
CA LEU A 143 7.99 13.02 13.30
C LEU A 143 7.50 12.22 14.51
N ALA A 144 8.27 11.22 14.97
CA ALA A 144 7.86 10.31 16.03
C ALA A 144 7.53 11.03 17.34
N SER A 145 8.41 11.92 17.80
CA SER A 145 8.20 12.70 19.04
C SER A 145 6.97 13.60 18.94
N TYR A 146 6.74 14.22 17.78
CA TYR A 146 5.55 15.06 17.55
C TYR A 146 4.27 14.21 17.62
N ALA A 147 4.26 13.03 17.02
CA ALA A 147 3.12 12.11 17.09
C ALA A 147 2.83 11.65 18.53
N ILE A 148 3.88 11.29 19.30
CA ILE A 148 3.76 10.87 20.71
C ILE A 148 3.12 11.96 21.57
N MET A 149 3.53 13.21 21.39
CA MET A 149 3.01 14.33 22.19
C MET A 149 1.59 14.77 21.78
N THR A 150 1.24 14.60 20.50
CA THR A 150 -0.01 15.17 19.95
C THR A 150 -1.18 14.19 20.03
N ILE A 151 -0.94 12.89 19.75
CA ILE A 151 -2.03 11.90 19.67
C ILE A 151 -2.37 11.37 21.07
N THR A 152 -3.44 11.89 21.65
CA THR A 152 -3.95 11.45 22.96
C THR A 152 -5.30 10.75 22.88
N LYS A 153 -5.98 10.80 21.72
CA LYS A 153 -7.27 10.15 21.48
C LYS A 153 -7.39 9.66 20.05
N ILE A 154 -8.08 8.53 19.84
CA ILE A 154 -8.51 8.03 18.54
C ILE A 154 -10.02 7.86 18.56
N GLY A 155 -10.75 8.76 17.94
CA GLY A 155 -12.20 8.89 18.15
C GLY A 155 -12.49 9.19 19.62
N ASN A 156 -13.26 8.32 20.27
CA ASN A 156 -13.60 8.47 21.70
C ASN A 156 -12.66 7.69 22.64
N VAL A 157 -11.64 7.01 22.10
CA VAL A 157 -10.72 6.17 22.86
C VAL A 157 -9.49 6.98 23.26
N SER A 158 -9.22 7.09 24.55
CA SER A 158 -7.96 7.66 25.04
C SER A 158 -6.81 6.70 24.74
N VAL A 159 -5.72 7.23 24.23
CA VAL A 159 -4.54 6.46 23.84
C VAL A 159 -3.26 7.14 24.32
N THR A 160 -2.20 6.34 24.43
CA THR A 160 -0.83 6.82 24.58
C THR A 160 0.04 6.13 23.54
N LEU A 161 0.97 6.88 22.96
CA LEU A 161 1.93 6.34 22.01
C LEU A 161 3.30 6.18 22.68
N LYS A 162 3.96 5.09 22.34
CA LYS A 162 5.36 4.84 22.75
C LYS A 162 6.15 4.26 21.58
N GLU A 163 7.42 4.59 21.49
CA GLU A 163 8.34 3.94 20.58
C GLU A 163 8.59 2.49 21.03
N VAL A 164 8.71 1.57 20.10
CA VAL A 164 8.99 0.16 20.35
C VAL A 164 10.27 -0.27 19.63
N SER A 165 11.04 -1.15 20.28
CA SER A 165 12.24 -1.74 19.68
C SER A 165 11.90 -2.68 18.53
N LYS A 166 12.87 -2.96 17.65
CA LYS A 166 12.69 -3.90 16.53
C LYS A 166 12.21 -5.29 17.00
N ASP A 167 12.66 -5.75 18.16
CA ASP A 167 12.29 -7.06 18.72
C ASP A 167 10.82 -7.16 19.13
N ASP A 168 10.19 -6.02 19.43
CA ASP A 168 8.77 -5.92 19.82
C ASP A 168 7.83 -5.66 18.65
N TRP A 169 8.35 -5.58 17.43
CA TRP A 169 7.53 -5.31 16.26
C TRP A 169 6.59 -6.47 15.97
N ILE A 170 5.31 -6.13 15.82
CA ILE A 170 4.32 -7.11 15.38
C ILE A 170 4.39 -7.25 13.85
N SER A 171 4.39 -8.49 13.38
CA SER A 171 4.38 -8.76 11.94
C SER A 171 3.01 -8.46 11.33
N ASN A 172 3.02 -8.00 10.08
CA ASN A 172 1.80 -7.80 9.31
C ASN A 172 1.24 -9.17 8.86
N GLN A 173 0.61 -9.90 9.78
CA GLN A 173 -0.14 -11.11 9.41
C GLN A 173 -1.52 -10.68 8.88
N GLU A 174 -1.58 -10.29 7.61
CA GLU A 174 -2.86 -10.09 6.97
C GLU A 174 -3.58 -11.44 6.84
N ASN A 175 -4.54 -11.68 7.71
CA ASN A 175 -5.41 -12.87 7.65
C ASN A 175 -6.37 -12.76 6.47
N TYR A 176 -5.85 -13.02 5.26
CA TYR A 176 -6.68 -13.15 4.08
C TYR A 176 -7.62 -14.35 4.22
N SER A 177 -8.92 -14.08 4.08
CA SER A 177 -9.87 -15.18 3.89
C SER A 177 -9.76 -15.71 2.47
N GLN A 178 -9.56 -17.02 2.33
CA GLN A 178 -9.57 -17.66 1.03
C GLN A 178 -10.99 -18.10 0.64
N SER A 179 -11.33 -17.91 -0.61
CA SER A 179 -12.59 -18.35 -1.21
C SER A 179 -12.38 -18.69 -2.69
N PHE A 180 -13.38 -19.39 -3.29
CA PHE A 180 -13.35 -19.70 -4.70
C PHE A 180 -14.47 -18.95 -5.43
N VAL A 181 -14.14 -18.42 -6.61
CA VAL A 181 -15.13 -17.81 -7.51
C VAL A 181 -15.02 -18.39 -8.90
N LEU A 182 -16.13 -18.38 -9.64
CA LEU A 182 -16.18 -18.78 -11.05
C LEU A 182 -16.30 -17.53 -11.92
N LEU A 183 -15.24 -17.17 -12.63
CA LEU A 183 -15.21 -16.03 -13.53
C LEU A 183 -15.49 -16.47 -14.96
N SER A 184 -16.49 -15.87 -15.59
CA SER A 184 -16.80 -16.07 -17.02
C SER A 184 -15.81 -15.34 -17.92
N SER A 185 -15.13 -14.31 -17.42
CA SER A 185 -14.06 -13.59 -18.09
C SER A 185 -13.14 -12.93 -17.07
N MET A 186 -11.89 -12.69 -17.45
CA MET A 186 -10.88 -12.00 -16.65
C MET A 186 -10.98 -10.47 -16.80
N ARG A 187 -12.20 -9.93 -16.91
CA ARG A 187 -12.45 -8.49 -16.93
C ARG A 187 -12.69 -7.97 -15.53
N LEU A 188 -12.22 -6.77 -15.25
CA LEU A 188 -12.34 -6.13 -13.92
C LEU A 188 -13.81 -5.99 -13.48
N ASP A 189 -14.72 -5.58 -14.39
CA ASP A 189 -16.15 -5.46 -14.09
C ASP A 189 -16.77 -6.82 -13.67
N ASN A 190 -16.37 -7.90 -14.31
CA ASN A 190 -16.83 -9.26 -13.99
C ASN A 190 -16.24 -9.78 -12.66
N ALA A 191 -14.95 -9.55 -12.43
CA ALA A 191 -14.29 -9.93 -11.19
C ALA A 191 -14.93 -9.19 -9.99
N LEU A 192 -15.13 -7.86 -10.09
CA LEU A 192 -15.78 -7.06 -9.06
C LEU A 192 -17.21 -7.54 -8.76
N ALA A 193 -18.03 -7.72 -9.81
CA ALA A 193 -19.41 -8.18 -9.65
C ALA A 193 -19.47 -9.52 -8.94
N THR A 194 -18.61 -10.46 -9.34
CA THR A 194 -18.60 -11.83 -8.78
C THR A 194 -18.08 -11.84 -7.34
N VAL A 195 -16.91 -11.27 -7.08
CA VAL A 195 -16.26 -11.33 -5.76
C VAL A 195 -17.03 -10.52 -4.70
N LEU A 196 -17.57 -9.37 -5.08
CA LEU A 196 -18.32 -8.51 -4.16
C LEU A 196 -19.82 -8.84 -4.09
N ASN A 197 -20.27 -9.84 -4.85
CA ASN A 197 -21.67 -10.21 -4.99
C ASN A 197 -22.56 -9.01 -5.36
N LEU A 198 -22.19 -8.32 -6.44
CA LEU A 198 -22.86 -7.14 -6.96
C LEU A 198 -23.46 -7.41 -8.34
N SER A 199 -24.46 -6.62 -8.72
CA SER A 199 -24.86 -6.55 -10.13
C SER A 199 -23.71 -5.92 -10.98
N ARG A 200 -23.60 -6.31 -12.24
CA ARG A 200 -22.62 -5.75 -13.16
C ARG A 200 -22.74 -4.22 -13.27
N SER A 201 -23.97 -3.69 -13.24
CA SER A 201 -24.20 -2.24 -13.27
C SER A 201 -23.63 -1.53 -12.04
N ASN A 202 -23.72 -2.14 -10.85
CA ASN A 202 -23.13 -1.59 -9.64
C ASN A 202 -21.58 -1.67 -9.67
N ALA A 203 -21.02 -2.75 -10.20
CA ALA A 203 -19.56 -2.84 -10.40
C ALA A 203 -19.06 -1.74 -11.35
N LEU A 204 -19.77 -1.48 -12.45
CA LEU A 204 -19.47 -0.39 -13.38
C LEU A 204 -19.53 0.99 -12.72
N LYS A 205 -20.54 1.25 -11.87
CA LYS A 205 -20.65 2.51 -11.12
C LYS A 205 -19.48 2.71 -10.14
N LEU A 206 -18.99 1.64 -9.49
CA LEU A 206 -17.82 1.73 -8.61
C LEU A 206 -16.56 2.13 -9.39
N ILE A 207 -16.35 1.54 -10.58
CA ILE A 207 -15.21 1.87 -11.44
C ILE A 207 -15.32 3.33 -11.91
N ALA A 208 -16.46 3.71 -12.48
CA ALA A 208 -16.69 5.07 -13.00
C ALA A 208 -16.59 6.16 -11.92
N SER A 209 -16.87 5.82 -10.65
CA SER A 209 -16.74 6.77 -9.52
C SER A 209 -15.33 6.83 -8.91
N GLY A 210 -14.31 6.23 -9.55
CA GLY A 210 -12.92 6.25 -9.08
C GLY A 210 -12.69 5.50 -7.77
N LYS A 211 -13.59 4.57 -7.40
CA LYS A 211 -13.51 3.83 -6.14
C LYS A 211 -12.71 2.52 -6.23
N VAL A 212 -12.22 2.19 -7.43
CA VAL A 212 -11.52 0.94 -7.70
C VAL A 212 -10.07 1.21 -8.06
N LYS A 213 -9.17 0.53 -7.37
CA LYS A 213 -7.74 0.49 -7.70
C LYS A 213 -7.35 -0.94 -8.09
N LEU A 214 -6.53 -1.06 -9.12
CA LEU A 214 -5.86 -2.28 -9.54
C LEU A 214 -4.37 -2.08 -9.34
N ASN A 215 -3.74 -2.89 -8.49
CA ASN A 215 -2.33 -2.77 -8.14
C ASN A 215 -1.97 -1.31 -7.76
N TYR A 216 -2.72 -0.74 -6.81
CA TYR A 216 -2.63 0.64 -6.27
C TYR A 216 -3.00 1.76 -7.24
N ARG A 217 -3.17 1.46 -8.53
CA ARG A 217 -3.52 2.42 -9.57
C ARG A 217 -5.04 2.54 -9.71
N GLN A 218 -5.57 3.76 -9.77
CA GLN A 218 -6.99 4.00 -10.03
C GLN A 218 -7.34 3.60 -11.47
N ILE A 219 -8.41 2.85 -11.63
CA ILE A 219 -8.86 2.36 -12.92
C ILE A 219 -10.22 2.94 -13.26
N GLU A 220 -10.32 3.49 -14.48
CA GLU A 220 -11.57 4.02 -15.04
C GLU A 220 -12.15 3.11 -16.13
N LYS A 221 -11.30 2.26 -16.74
CA LYS A 221 -11.70 1.37 -17.81
C LYS A 221 -12.26 0.05 -17.24
N ALA A 222 -13.56 -0.13 -17.32
CA ALA A 222 -14.25 -1.31 -16.82
C ALA A 222 -13.86 -2.63 -17.51
N ASN A 223 -13.44 -2.56 -18.76
CA ASN A 223 -13.00 -3.71 -19.56
C ASN A 223 -11.54 -4.07 -19.37
N GLN A 224 -10.84 -3.42 -18.44
CA GLN A 224 -9.47 -3.78 -18.08
C GLN A 224 -9.38 -5.26 -17.74
N THR A 225 -8.43 -5.97 -18.36
CA THR A 225 -8.14 -7.36 -18.03
C THR A 225 -7.40 -7.40 -16.70
N VAL A 226 -7.80 -8.34 -15.84
CA VAL A 226 -7.10 -8.65 -14.59
C VAL A 226 -6.39 -10.00 -14.71
N MET A 227 -5.26 -10.13 -14.04
CA MET A 227 -4.40 -11.31 -14.06
C MET A 227 -4.30 -11.97 -12.69
N ILE A 228 -3.80 -13.19 -12.66
CA ILE A 228 -3.42 -13.85 -11.41
C ILE A 228 -2.27 -13.06 -10.78
N GLY A 229 -2.36 -12.84 -9.47
CA GLY A 229 -1.45 -11.98 -8.71
C GLY A 229 -2.00 -10.56 -8.50
N ASP A 230 -2.92 -10.09 -9.33
CA ASP A 230 -3.47 -8.73 -9.24
C ASP A 230 -4.21 -8.50 -7.92
N MET A 231 -3.92 -7.36 -7.30
CA MET A 231 -4.60 -6.83 -6.12
C MET A 231 -5.64 -5.79 -6.53
N ILE A 232 -6.88 -6.01 -6.13
CA ILE A 232 -7.99 -5.09 -6.40
C ILE A 232 -8.49 -4.52 -5.08
N SER A 233 -8.40 -3.19 -4.94
CA SER A 233 -8.88 -2.45 -3.76
C SER A 233 -10.13 -1.67 -4.12
N VAL A 234 -11.18 -1.77 -3.30
CA VAL A 234 -12.46 -1.13 -3.55
C VAL A 234 -12.90 -0.31 -2.34
N ARG A 235 -12.98 1.00 -2.51
CA ARG A 235 -13.35 1.94 -1.44
C ARG A 235 -14.71 1.57 -0.85
N GLY A 236 -14.75 1.30 0.45
CA GLY A 236 -15.95 0.91 1.18
C GLY A 236 -16.22 -0.60 1.25
N TYR A 237 -15.46 -1.42 0.49
CA TYR A 237 -15.60 -2.88 0.49
C TYR A 237 -14.36 -3.60 1.06
N GLY A 238 -13.17 -3.06 0.86
CA GLY A 238 -11.91 -3.70 1.20
C GLY A 238 -11.08 -4.04 -0.03
N ARG A 239 -10.23 -5.05 0.09
CA ARG A 239 -9.35 -5.50 -1.00
C ARG A 239 -9.38 -7.01 -1.17
N PHE A 240 -9.07 -7.48 -2.37
CA PHE A 240 -8.92 -8.89 -2.69
C PHE A 240 -7.87 -9.09 -3.79
N ARG A 241 -7.23 -10.26 -3.78
CA ARG A 241 -6.25 -10.67 -4.76
C ARG A 241 -6.73 -11.92 -5.50
N LEU A 242 -6.50 -11.98 -6.81
CA LEU A 242 -6.67 -13.18 -7.59
C LEU A 242 -5.43 -14.06 -7.40
N ALA A 243 -5.44 -14.94 -6.38
CA ALA A 243 -4.23 -15.63 -5.94
C ALA A 243 -3.77 -16.72 -6.93
N GLN A 244 -4.71 -17.54 -7.37
CA GLN A 244 -4.40 -18.70 -8.21
C GLN A 244 -5.57 -19.10 -9.11
N ARG A 245 -5.28 -19.67 -10.26
CA ARG A 245 -6.28 -20.36 -11.10
C ARG A 245 -6.29 -21.86 -10.76
N ASP A 246 -7.44 -22.36 -10.33
CA ASP A 246 -7.67 -23.78 -9.98
C ASP A 246 -8.50 -24.48 -11.09
N GLY A 247 -8.12 -24.28 -12.36
CA GLY A 247 -8.75 -24.94 -13.51
C GLY A 247 -10.01 -24.21 -14.03
N PHE A 248 -10.92 -24.99 -14.60
CA PHE A 248 -12.16 -24.53 -15.21
C PHE A 248 -13.37 -25.36 -14.73
N SER A 249 -14.52 -24.73 -14.68
CA SER A 249 -15.78 -25.42 -14.44
C SER A 249 -16.22 -26.22 -15.69
N LYS A 250 -17.19 -27.12 -15.54
CA LYS A 250 -17.82 -27.83 -16.68
C LYS A 250 -18.41 -26.89 -17.73
N SER A 251 -18.78 -25.67 -17.34
CA SER A 251 -19.29 -24.62 -18.24
C SER A 251 -18.21 -23.67 -18.78
N GLY A 252 -16.94 -24.01 -18.66
CA GLY A 252 -15.81 -23.23 -19.20
C GLY A 252 -15.44 -21.97 -18.41
N LYS A 253 -16.04 -21.73 -17.23
CA LYS A 253 -15.68 -20.58 -16.38
C LYS A 253 -14.36 -20.88 -15.63
N ALA A 254 -13.46 -19.88 -15.56
CA ALA A 254 -12.24 -19.99 -14.77
C ALA A 254 -12.57 -20.08 -13.27
N LYS A 255 -12.03 -21.09 -12.59
CA LYS A 255 -12.11 -21.24 -11.13
C LYS A 255 -10.90 -20.55 -10.52
N ILE A 256 -11.15 -19.47 -9.77
CA ILE A 256 -10.11 -18.61 -9.21
C ILE A 256 -10.16 -18.66 -7.68
N VAL A 257 -9.00 -18.89 -7.07
CA VAL A 257 -8.79 -18.68 -5.63
C VAL A 257 -8.66 -17.19 -5.38
N ILE A 258 -9.50 -16.68 -4.50
CA ILE A 258 -9.48 -15.29 -4.05
C ILE A 258 -8.98 -15.24 -2.61
N GLU A 259 -7.99 -14.40 -2.38
CA GLU A 259 -7.57 -13.98 -1.05
C GLU A 259 -8.14 -12.59 -0.78
N SER A 260 -8.88 -12.43 0.32
CA SER A 260 -9.62 -11.19 0.53
C SER A 260 -9.61 -10.70 1.97
N LEU A 261 -9.52 -9.37 2.11
CA LEU A 261 -9.77 -8.58 3.32
C LEU A 261 -11.01 -7.72 3.07
N LEU A 262 -12.16 -8.36 2.94
CA LEU A 262 -13.42 -7.68 2.67
C LEU A 262 -14.14 -7.34 3.97
N ARG A 263 -14.71 -6.14 4.04
CA ARG A 263 -15.60 -5.76 5.14
C ARG A 263 -16.89 -6.55 5.03
N ARG A 264 -17.23 -7.32 6.06
CA ARG A 264 -18.55 -7.94 6.14
C ARG A 264 -19.60 -6.81 6.18
N ARG A 265 -20.41 -6.69 5.14
CA ARG A 265 -21.60 -5.85 5.21
C ARG A 265 -22.53 -6.47 6.26
N LYS A 266 -22.86 -5.73 7.31
CA LYS A 266 -24.05 -6.06 8.12
C LYS A 266 -25.24 -5.99 7.16
N LYS A 267 -25.96 -7.12 7.03
CA LYS A 267 -27.25 -7.17 6.34
C LYS A 267 -28.24 -6.28 7.06
#